data_04edb874e2b0f95f14b16b9c67f64a75
#
_entry.id   04edb874e2b0f95f14b16b9c67f64a75
#
_cell.length_a   1.000
_cell.length_b   1.000
_cell.length_c   1.000
_cell.angle_alpha   90.00
_cell.angle_beta   90.00
_cell.angle_gamma   90.00
#
_symmetry.space_group_name_H-M   'P 1'
#
loop_
_entity.id
_entity.type
_entity.pdbx_description
1 polymer ?
#
loop_
_entity_poly.entity_id
_entity_poly.type
_entity_poly.pdbx_seq_one_letter_code
_entity_poly.pdbx_strand_id
1 'polypeptide(L)'
;GRMPNLARMILQGYRGLVRGALPSFTNVNNASIVTGVPPSVTGIAGNYFIDPESGQEVMMNSSRYLRCGTILAAAAKAGRKVAMVTAKNKLLDLLSHDLEGIAFSSEKANEAEKTTHGVGDVEALVGRSTPPIYSAEASLFVLAAGTRLIERGLADFLYLSLTDYMQHKFGPDSIDSLEF
;
A
#
# COMPACT_ATOMS: atom_id res chain seq x y z
N GLY A 1 -12.10 -3.10 24.27
CA GLY A 1 -12.26 -2.88 22.82
C GLY A 1 -11.71 -4.03 22.01
N ARG A 2 -12.17 -4.19 20.79
CA ARG A 2 -11.73 -5.27 19.87
C ARG A 2 -10.27 -5.11 19.38
N MET A 3 -9.69 -3.90 19.52
CA MET A 3 -8.31 -3.60 19.11
C MET A 3 -7.48 -3.06 20.28
N PRO A 4 -7.10 -3.89 21.26
CA PRO A 4 -6.44 -3.42 22.48
C PRO A 4 -5.06 -2.79 22.23
N ASN A 5 -4.31 -3.30 21.27
CA ASN A 5 -3.00 -2.74 20.91
C ASN A 5 -3.13 -1.36 20.27
N LEU A 6 -4.08 -1.17 19.33
CA LEU A 6 -4.35 0.13 18.73
C LEU A 6 -4.84 1.13 19.78
N ALA A 7 -5.72 0.72 20.69
CA ALA A 7 -6.17 1.57 21.80
C ALA A 7 -4.99 2.01 22.67
N ARG A 8 -4.06 1.12 23.00
CA ARG A 8 -2.84 1.45 23.75
C ARG A 8 -1.96 2.46 22.99
N MET A 9 -1.75 2.27 21.69
CA MET A 9 -0.97 3.20 20.86
C MET A 9 -1.60 4.60 20.83
N ILE A 10 -2.93 4.68 20.74
CA ILE A 10 -3.67 5.95 20.78
C ILE A 10 -3.49 6.68 22.12
N LEU A 11 -3.45 5.94 23.24
CA LEU A 11 -3.25 6.51 24.57
C LEU A 11 -1.82 6.98 24.81
N GLN A 12 -0.84 6.35 24.18
CA GLN A 12 0.59 6.63 24.37
C GLN A 12 1.18 7.56 23.31
N GLY A 13 0.46 7.79 22.21
CA GLY A 13 0.91 8.55 21.07
C GLY A 13 -0.06 9.69 20.70
N TYR A 14 -0.05 10.04 19.43
CA TYR A 14 -0.93 11.06 18.86
C TYR A 14 -1.95 10.42 17.91
N ARG A 15 -3.18 10.89 17.98
CA ARG A 15 -4.26 10.59 17.03
C ARG A 15 -4.86 11.90 16.52
N GLY A 16 -4.99 12.04 15.21
CA GLY A 16 -5.61 13.21 14.59
C GLY A 16 -6.36 12.85 13.31
N LEU A 17 -7.32 13.69 12.95
CA LEU A 17 -7.98 13.64 11.64
C LEU A 17 -7.19 14.51 10.67
N VAL A 18 -7.01 14.02 9.46
CA VAL A 18 -6.39 14.74 8.35
C VAL A 18 -7.33 14.77 7.15
N ARG A 19 -7.16 15.74 6.27
CA ARG A 19 -7.88 15.78 4.99
C ARG A 19 -7.11 14.97 3.96
N GLY A 20 -7.83 14.17 3.17
CA GLY A 20 -7.27 13.54 1.98
C GLY A 20 -6.93 14.57 0.91
N ALA A 21 -6.03 14.21 -0.01
CA ALA A 21 -5.80 14.99 -1.21
C ALA A 21 -7.05 14.97 -2.11
N LEU A 22 -7.29 16.06 -2.83
CA LEU A 22 -8.41 16.18 -3.76
C LEU A 22 -7.90 16.16 -5.22
N PRO A 23 -8.58 15.38 -6.09
CA PRO A 23 -9.68 14.44 -5.83
C PRO A 23 -9.22 13.25 -4.97
N SER A 24 -10.12 12.76 -4.08
CA SER A 24 -9.78 11.70 -3.11
C SER A 24 -9.83 10.32 -3.75
N PHE A 25 -8.89 10.04 -4.64
CA PHE A 25 -8.70 8.74 -5.28
C PHE A 25 -7.55 7.95 -4.66
N THR A 26 -7.58 6.64 -4.87
CA THR A 26 -6.59 5.70 -4.32
C THR A 26 -5.16 6.07 -4.72
N ASN A 27 -4.91 6.27 -6.02
CA ASN A 27 -3.56 6.61 -6.52
C ASN A 27 -3.09 7.96 -5.97
N VAL A 28 -3.96 8.96 -5.96
CA VAL A 28 -3.66 10.32 -5.49
C VAL A 28 -3.24 10.33 -4.03
N ASN A 29 -4.04 9.69 -3.16
CA ASN A 29 -3.75 9.70 -1.72
C ASN A 29 -2.54 8.83 -1.37
N ASN A 30 -2.41 7.62 -1.96
CA ASN A 30 -1.23 6.81 -1.72
C ASN A 30 0.06 7.50 -2.20
N ALA A 31 0.06 8.11 -3.38
CA ALA A 31 1.20 8.89 -3.86
C ALA A 31 1.54 10.04 -2.91
N SER A 32 0.53 10.81 -2.47
CA SER A 32 0.75 11.92 -1.52
C SER A 32 1.29 11.45 -0.17
N ILE A 33 0.85 10.29 0.34
CA ILE A 33 1.35 9.72 1.60
C ILE A 33 2.84 9.34 1.48
N VAL A 34 3.21 8.61 0.42
CA VAL A 34 4.60 8.13 0.29
C VAL A 34 5.60 9.20 -0.15
N THR A 35 5.12 10.34 -0.66
CA THR A 35 5.98 11.44 -1.10
C THR A 35 5.96 12.64 -0.15
N GLY A 36 4.93 12.76 0.70
CA GLY A 36 4.73 13.88 1.61
C GLY A 36 4.36 15.20 0.91
N VAL A 37 3.92 15.17 -0.37
CA VAL A 37 3.61 16.36 -1.15
C VAL A 37 2.25 16.23 -1.87
N PRO A 38 1.63 17.37 -2.26
CA PRO A 38 0.32 17.37 -2.90
C PRO A 38 0.36 16.88 -4.36
N PRO A 39 -0.79 16.56 -4.96
CA PRO A 39 -0.92 16.10 -6.35
C PRO A 39 -0.26 17.00 -7.39
N SER A 40 -0.26 18.31 -7.17
CA SER A 40 0.41 19.30 -8.05
C SER A 40 1.93 19.08 -8.16
N VAL A 41 2.54 18.47 -7.15
CA VAL A 41 3.97 18.12 -7.12
C VAL A 41 4.18 16.68 -7.53
N THR A 42 3.38 15.72 -7.01
CA THR A 42 3.53 14.30 -7.37
C THR A 42 3.29 14.04 -8.85
N GLY A 43 2.45 14.84 -9.51
CA GLY A 43 1.96 14.60 -10.85
C GLY A 43 0.79 13.61 -10.93
N ILE A 44 0.46 12.92 -9.82
CA ILE A 44 -0.64 11.94 -9.77
C ILE A 44 -1.92 12.66 -9.38
N ALA A 45 -2.73 13.02 -10.38
CA ALA A 45 -3.92 13.84 -10.20
C ALA A 45 -5.25 13.04 -10.22
N GLY A 46 -5.18 11.74 -10.50
CA GLY A 46 -6.36 10.87 -10.60
C GLY A 46 -5.98 9.40 -10.65
N ASN A 47 -6.97 8.53 -10.82
CA ASN A 47 -6.73 7.12 -11.18
C ASN A 47 -6.50 6.97 -12.69
N TYR A 48 -7.04 7.91 -13.49
CA TYR A 48 -6.94 7.97 -14.94
C TYR A 48 -6.66 9.40 -15.40
N PHE A 49 -6.13 9.54 -16.60
CA PHE A 49 -6.03 10.80 -17.32
C PHE A 49 -6.19 10.55 -18.82
N ILE A 50 -6.50 11.60 -19.57
CA ILE A 50 -6.45 11.54 -21.04
C ILE A 50 -5.02 11.89 -21.46
N ASP A 51 -4.35 10.94 -22.07
CA ASP A 51 -3.02 11.15 -22.61
C ASP A 51 -3.09 12.14 -23.78
N PRO A 52 -2.39 13.28 -23.70
CA PRO A 52 -2.47 14.31 -24.74
C PRO A 52 -1.89 13.88 -26.07
N GLU A 53 -1.01 12.89 -26.12
CA GLU A 53 -0.38 12.42 -27.35
C GLU A 53 -1.28 11.43 -28.11
N SER A 54 -1.86 10.49 -27.38
CA SER A 54 -2.72 9.45 -27.97
C SER A 54 -4.21 9.77 -27.96
N GLY A 55 -4.66 10.74 -27.12
CA GLY A 55 -6.07 11.03 -26.87
C GLY A 55 -6.81 9.91 -26.12
N GLN A 56 -6.11 8.92 -25.62
CA GLN A 56 -6.70 7.76 -24.95
C GLN A 56 -6.77 7.97 -23.44
N GLU A 57 -7.75 7.32 -22.79
CA GLU A 57 -7.79 7.21 -21.36
C GLU A 57 -6.73 6.22 -20.88
N VAL A 58 -5.85 6.67 -19.99
CA VAL A 58 -4.73 5.89 -19.47
C VAL A 58 -4.81 5.84 -17.96
N MET A 59 -4.57 4.66 -17.38
CA MET A 59 -4.52 4.47 -15.94
C MET A 59 -3.24 5.08 -15.36
N MET A 60 -3.38 5.93 -14.34
CA MET A 60 -2.30 6.67 -13.69
C MET A 60 -1.69 5.87 -12.54
N ASN A 61 -1.23 4.66 -12.83
CA ASN A 61 -0.68 3.70 -11.86
C ASN A 61 0.78 3.34 -12.09
N SER A 62 1.43 3.91 -13.10
CA SER A 62 2.85 3.69 -13.37
C SER A 62 3.72 4.75 -12.69
N SER A 63 4.86 4.28 -12.16
CA SER A 63 5.90 5.11 -11.54
C SER A 63 6.45 6.18 -12.47
N ARG A 64 6.38 6.01 -13.79
CA ARG A 64 6.79 7.01 -14.80
C ARG A 64 6.04 8.34 -14.70
N TYR A 65 4.85 8.34 -14.09
CA TYR A 65 4.04 9.55 -13.90
C TYR A 65 4.38 10.29 -12.59
N LEU A 66 5.12 9.62 -11.68
CA LEU A 66 5.53 10.22 -10.42
C LEU A 66 6.71 11.17 -10.66
N ARG A 67 6.55 12.43 -10.24
CA ARG A 67 7.52 13.51 -10.52
C ARG A 67 8.48 13.78 -9.37
N CYS A 68 8.42 13.00 -8.30
CA CYS A 68 9.26 13.18 -7.11
C CYS A 68 9.54 11.84 -6.45
N GLY A 69 10.61 11.79 -5.65
CA GLY A 69 11.00 10.58 -4.92
C GLY A 69 10.04 10.26 -3.77
N THR A 70 10.14 9.02 -3.27
CA THR A 70 9.33 8.51 -2.16
C THR A 70 10.16 8.42 -0.88
N ILE A 71 9.49 8.48 0.28
CA ILE A 71 10.12 8.21 1.57
C ILE A 71 10.62 6.76 1.66
N LEU A 72 10.00 5.84 0.93
CA LEU A 72 10.40 4.43 0.88
C LEU A 72 11.78 4.29 0.21
N ALA A 73 11.97 4.89 -0.96
CA ALA A 73 13.25 4.92 -1.65
C ALA A 73 14.31 5.67 -0.85
N ALA A 74 13.95 6.80 -0.22
CA ALA A 74 14.87 7.56 0.62
C ALA A 74 15.32 6.76 1.85
N ALA A 75 14.42 6.04 2.51
CA ALA A 75 14.74 5.18 3.65
C ALA A 75 15.67 4.02 3.24
N ALA A 76 15.41 3.38 2.09
CA ALA A 76 16.27 2.32 1.55
C ALA A 76 17.68 2.85 1.26
N LYS A 77 17.81 4.00 0.60
CA LYS A 77 19.10 4.68 0.35
C LYS A 77 19.84 5.06 1.65
N ALA A 78 19.09 5.30 2.73
CA ALA A 78 19.66 5.53 4.07
C ALA A 78 20.00 4.23 4.84
N GLY A 79 19.96 3.07 4.18
CA GLY A 79 20.33 1.77 4.73
C GLY A 79 19.26 1.07 5.55
N ARG A 80 18.00 1.52 5.48
CA ARG A 80 16.87 0.84 6.12
C ARG A 80 16.42 -0.36 5.29
N LYS A 81 16.00 -1.43 5.95
CA LYS A 81 15.34 -2.56 5.31
C LYS A 81 13.86 -2.19 5.08
N VAL A 82 13.55 -1.79 3.86
CA VAL A 82 12.21 -1.29 3.52
C VAL A 82 11.37 -2.39 2.89
N ALA A 83 10.11 -2.49 3.31
CA ALA A 83 9.11 -3.31 2.63
C ALA A 83 7.84 -2.52 2.35
N MET A 84 7.32 -2.67 1.14
CA MET A 84 6.05 -2.13 0.70
C MET A 84 5.14 -3.30 0.27
N VAL A 85 4.01 -3.46 0.98
CA VAL A 85 3.03 -4.50 0.68
C VAL A 85 1.68 -3.85 0.43
N THR A 86 1.09 -4.14 -0.72
CA THR A 86 -0.23 -3.60 -1.09
C THR A 86 -1.24 -4.71 -1.29
N ALA A 87 -2.51 -4.42 -1.01
CA ALA A 87 -3.59 -5.35 -1.34
C ALA A 87 -3.84 -5.41 -2.86
N LYS A 88 -3.69 -4.29 -3.56
CA LYS A 88 -4.01 -4.14 -5.00
C LYS A 88 -2.73 -4.04 -5.84
N ASN A 89 -2.55 -4.96 -6.78
CA ASN A 89 -1.35 -5.00 -7.62
C ASN A 89 -1.13 -3.71 -8.45
N LYS A 90 -2.20 -3.04 -8.83
CA LYS A 90 -2.12 -1.78 -9.58
C LYS A 90 -1.35 -0.64 -8.90
N LEU A 91 -1.14 -0.72 -7.58
CA LEU A 91 -0.37 0.26 -6.83
C LEU A 91 1.12 -0.09 -6.74
N LEU A 92 1.50 -1.31 -7.10
CA LEU A 92 2.84 -1.83 -6.87
C LEU A 92 3.90 -0.97 -7.55
N ASP A 93 3.81 -0.77 -8.85
CA ASP A 93 4.78 0.02 -9.63
C ASP A 93 4.86 1.48 -9.16
N LEU A 94 3.70 2.12 -8.94
CA LEU A 94 3.64 3.51 -8.50
C LEU A 94 4.33 3.74 -7.16
N LEU A 95 4.09 2.87 -6.18
CA LEU A 95 4.57 3.06 -4.81
C LEU A 95 6.00 2.55 -4.59
N SER A 96 6.45 1.59 -5.39
CA SER A 96 7.82 1.08 -5.34
C SER A 96 8.82 1.85 -6.21
N HIS A 97 8.44 3.05 -6.67
CA HIS A 97 9.32 3.90 -7.47
C HIS A 97 10.70 4.09 -6.80
N ASP A 98 11.76 3.68 -7.49
CA ASP A 98 13.17 3.72 -7.02
C ASP A 98 13.42 3.00 -5.68
N LEU A 99 12.56 2.08 -5.26
CA LEU A 99 12.72 1.33 -4.02
C LEU A 99 13.70 0.16 -4.19
N GLU A 100 14.84 0.25 -3.54
CA GLU A 100 15.74 -0.89 -3.31
C GLU A 100 15.29 -1.61 -2.03
N GLY A 101 14.34 -2.55 -2.16
CA GLY A 101 13.74 -3.22 -1.00
C GLY A 101 12.77 -4.32 -1.42
N ILE A 102 11.89 -4.69 -0.51
CA ILE A 102 10.83 -5.66 -0.75
C ILE A 102 9.57 -4.93 -1.22
N ALA A 103 8.99 -5.35 -2.34
CA ALA A 103 7.73 -4.81 -2.85
C ALA A 103 6.89 -5.88 -3.51
N PHE A 104 5.69 -6.16 -3.00
CA PHE A 104 4.74 -7.09 -3.61
C PHE A 104 3.30 -6.77 -3.26
N SER A 105 2.35 -7.42 -3.95
CA SER A 105 0.92 -7.32 -3.65
C SER A 105 0.36 -8.64 -3.12
N SER A 106 -0.67 -8.58 -2.26
CA SER A 106 -1.39 -9.78 -1.86
C SER A 106 -2.20 -10.37 -3.01
N GLU A 107 -2.66 -9.54 -3.95
CA GLU A 107 -3.38 -9.95 -5.16
C GLU A 107 -2.58 -10.95 -6.02
N LYS A 108 -1.24 -10.79 -6.04
CA LYS A 108 -0.32 -11.61 -6.84
C LYS A 108 0.83 -12.19 -5.99
N ALA A 109 0.52 -12.57 -4.75
CA ALA A 109 1.53 -13.07 -3.82
C ALA A 109 2.19 -14.37 -4.31
N ASN A 110 1.44 -15.22 -5.01
CA ASN A 110 1.95 -16.45 -5.64
C ASN A 110 2.88 -16.21 -6.85
N GLU A 111 2.87 -15.00 -7.42
CA GLU A 111 3.74 -14.61 -8.53
C GLU A 111 5.01 -13.87 -8.04
N ALA A 112 5.15 -13.67 -6.71
CA ALA A 112 6.28 -12.91 -6.18
C ALA A 112 7.60 -13.68 -6.29
N GLU A 113 8.59 -13.05 -6.91
CA GLU A 113 9.93 -13.59 -7.13
C GLU A 113 10.99 -12.74 -6.43
N LYS A 114 12.04 -13.39 -5.93
CA LYS A 114 13.12 -12.71 -5.21
C LYS A 114 13.84 -11.66 -6.07
N THR A 115 13.98 -11.92 -7.35
CA THR A 115 14.68 -11.02 -8.30
C THR A 115 13.95 -9.72 -8.57
N THR A 116 12.62 -9.77 -8.63
CA THR A 116 11.77 -8.62 -8.97
C THR A 116 11.10 -7.97 -7.77
N HIS A 117 10.83 -8.76 -6.72
CA HIS A 117 10.07 -8.29 -5.55
C HIS A 117 10.92 -8.23 -4.27
N GLY A 118 12.20 -8.60 -4.32
CA GLY A 118 13.09 -8.65 -3.16
C GLY A 118 12.83 -9.84 -2.23
N VAL A 119 11.75 -10.58 -2.43
CA VAL A 119 11.34 -11.77 -1.67
C VAL A 119 10.62 -12.74 -2.60
N GLY A 120 10.85 -14.04 -2.41
CA GLY A 120 10.12 -15.12 -3.11
C GLY A 120 9.37 -15.99 -2.14
N ASP A 121 8.53 -16.89 -2.67
CA ASP A 121 7.72 -17.82 -1.90
C ASP A 121 6.92 -17.14 -0.77
N VAL A 122 6.21 -16.09 -1.16
CA VAL A 122 5.49 -15.21 -0.22
C VAL A 122 4.37 -15.96 0.49
N GLU A 123 3.71 -16.92 -0.16
CA GLU A 123 2.66 -17.73 0.47
C GLU A 123 3.23 -18.56 1.64
N ALA A 124 4.39 -19.20 1.46
CA ALA A 124 5.07 -19.92 2.54
C ALA A 124 5.61 -18.96 3.63
N LEU A 125 6.13 -17.80 3.25
CA LEU A 125 6.56 -16.77 4.20
C LEU A 125 5.42 -16.33 5.12
N VAL A 126 4.26 -16.05 4.54
CA VAL A 126 3.08 -15.55 5.25
C VAL A 126 2.30 -16.68 5.94
N GLY A 127 2.40 -17.90 5.43
CA GLY A 127 1.63 -19.06 5.86
C GLY A 127 0.16 -18.99 5.43
N ARG A 128 -0.12 -18.35 4.30
CA ARG A 128 -1.46 -18.17 3.73
C ARG A 128 -1.37 -18.20 2.21
N SER A 129 -2.38 -18.77 1.57
CA SER A 129 -2.54 -18.69 0.12
C SER A 129 -2.91 -17.29 -0.33
N THR A 130 -2.56 -16.97 -1.57
CA THR A 130 -2.96 -15.72 -2.25
C THR A 130 -4.46 -15.53 -2.15
N PRO A 131 -4.93 -14.41 -1.56
CA PRO A 131 -6.36 -14.19 -1.34
C PRO A 131 -7.07 -13.77 -2.63
N PRO A 132 -8.39 -13.95 -2.70
CA PRO A 132 -9.19 -13.37 -3.77
C PRO A 132 -9.06 -11.85 -3.79
N ILE A 133 -9.01 -11.28 -5.00
CA ILE A 133 -9.12 -9.82 -5.19
C ILE A 133 -10.46 -9.32 -4.62
N TYR A 134 -10.49 -8.15 -4.01
CA TYR A 134 -11.69 -7.58 -3.36
C TYR A 134 -12.27 -8.44 -2.21
N SER A 135 -11.41 -8.93 -1.35
CA SER A 135 -11.81 -9.67 -0.15
C SER A 135 -11.22 -9.04 1.12
N ALA A 136 -11.82 -9.36 2.27
CA ALA A 136 -11.27 -9.04 3.58
C ALA A 136 -9.91 -9.70 3.80
N GLU A 137 -9.76 -10.92 3.30
CA GLU A 137 -8.54 -11.73 3.37
C GLU A 137 -7.34 -11.02 2.74
N ALA A 138 -7.56 -10.18 1.71
CA ALA A 138 -6.48 -9.40 1.10
C ALA A 138 -5.82 -8.42 2.11
N SER A 139 -6.62 -7.76 2.95
CA SER A 139 -6.10 -6.90 4.03
C SER A 139 -5.42 -7.71 5.13
N LEU A 140 -6.01 -8.84 5.53
CA LEU A 140 -5.42 -9.74 6.53
C LEU A 140 -4.09 -10.34 6.05
N PHE A 141 -3.98 -10.64 4.76
CA PHE A 141 -2.73 -11.10 4.15
C PHE A 141 -1.63 -10.03 4.23
N VAL A 142 -1.96 -8.79 3.88
CA VAL A 142 -1.01 -7.66 3.95
C VAL A 142 -0.49 -7.46 5.38
N LEU A 143 -1.37 -7.48 6.38
CA LEU A 143 -0.99 -7.34 7.79
C LEU A 143 -0.15 -8.53 8.27
N ALA A 144 -0.52 -9.76 7.90
CA ALA A 144 0.26 -10.96 8.22
C ALA A 144 1.64 -10.90 7.55
N ALA A 145 1.72 -10.48 6.29
CA ALA A 145 2.98 -10.31 5.58
C ALA A 145 3.89 -9.30 6.29
N GLY A 146 3.37 -8.13 6.67
CA GLY A 146 4.12 -7.14 7.45
C GLY A 146 4.67 -7.71 8.75
N THR A 147 3.85 -8.46 9.49
CA THR A 147 4.26 -9.13 10.73
C THR A 147 5.40 -10.12 10.47
N ARG A 148 5.28 -10.98 9.46
CA ARG A 148 6.33 -11.97 9.12
C ARG A 148 7.63 -11.31 8.66
N LEU A 149 7.56 -10.22 7.91
CA LEU A 149 8.75 -9.48 7.47
C LEU A 149 9.53 -8.91 8.66
N ILE A 150 8.82 -8.37 9.67
CA ILE A 150 9.45 -7.89 10.91
C ILE A 150 10.04 -9.05 11.70
N GLU A 151 9.28 -10.10 11.97
CA GLU A 151 9.71 -11.26 12.74
C GLU A 151 10.96 -11.93 12.18
N ARG A 152 11.09 -11.93 10.84
CA ARG A 152 12.24 -12.49 10.14
C ARG A 152 13.41 -11.51 9.96
N GLY A 153 13.29 -10.28 10.46
CA GLY A 153 14.30 -9.24 10.29
C GLY A 153 14.55 -8.82 8.85
N LEU A 154 13.55 -9.02 7.98
CA LEU A 154 13.60 -8.68 6.56
C LEU A 154 13.22 -7.22 6.30
N ALA A 155 12.46 -6.59 7.21
CA ALA A 155 12.12 -5.19 7.14
C ALA A 155 12.05 -4.55 8.53
N ASP A 156 12.48 -3.28 8.61
CA ASP A 156 12.38 -2.42 9.78
C ASP A 156 11.59 -1.11 9.48
N PHE A 157 11.29 -0.88 8.21
CA PHE A 157 10.43 0.20 7.74
C PHE A 157 9.40 -0.36 6.74
N LEU A 158 8.11 -0.24 7.07
CA LEU A 158 7.04 -0.84 6.28
C LEU A 158 5.99 0.17 5.84
N TYR A 159 5.52 0.01 4.60
CA TYR A 159 4.30 0.61 4.10
C TYR A 159 3.30 -0.49 3.75
N LEU A 160 2.18 -0.55 4.47
CA LEU A 160 1.15 -1.57 4.30
C LEU A 160 -0.14 -0.90 3.80
N SER A 161 -0.49 -1.12 2.54
CA SER A 161 -1.69 -0.55 1.93
C SER A 161 -2.78 -1.61 1.83
N LEU A 162 -3.84 -1.42 2.58
CA LEU A 162 -4.97 -2.35 2.68
C LEU A 162 -5.99 -2.13 1.55
N THR A 163 -6.97 -3.02 1.42
CA THR A 163 -8.11 -2.84 0.52
C THR A 163 -9.19 -1.99 1.16
N ASP A 164 -9.93 -1.29 0.33
CA ASP A 164 -11.13 -0.51 0.65
C ASP A 164 -12.43 -1.33 0.46
N TYR A 165 -12.32 -2.65 0.55
CA TYR A 165 -13.42 -3.60 0.32
C TYR A 165 -14.66 -3.29 1.15
N MET A 166 -14.48 -3.05 2.47
CA MET A 166 -15.60 -2.78 3.38
C MET A 166 -16.29 -1.47 3.05
N GLN A 167 -15.52 -0.42 2.75
CA GLN A 167 -16.03 0.92 2.42
C GLN A 167 -16.86 0.95 1.13
N HIS A 168 -16.64 0.00 0.22
CA HIS A 168 -17.43 -0.15 -1.00
C HIS A 168 -18.75 -0.88 -0.80
N LYS A 169 -18.88 -1.67 0.27
CA LYS A 169 -20.04 -2.53 0.50
C LYS A 169 -20.92 -2.10 1.66
N PHE A 170 -20.33 -1.52 2.69
CA PHE A 170 -21.01 -1.32 3.97
C PHE A 170 -20.78 0.09 4.49
N GLY A 171 -21.78 0.62 5.19
CA GLY A 171 -21.63 1.85 5.96
C GLY A 171 -20.79 1.63 7.22
N PRO A 172 -20.20 2.70 7.80
CA PRO A 172 -19.30 2.56 8.95
C PRO A 172 -19.95 1.99 10.20
N ASP A 173 -21.28 2.12 10.33
CA ASP A 173 -22.04 1.65 11.49
C ASP A 173 -22.72 0.29 11.25
N SER A 174 -22.47 -0.35 10.10
CA SER A 174 -23.01 -1.68 9.83
C SER A 174 -22.35 -2.75 10.71
N ILE A 175 -23.08 -3.84 10.97
CA ILE A 175 -22.55 -4.97 11.74
C ILE A 175 -21.31 -5.55 11.06
N ASP A 176 -21.35 -5.69 9.74
CA ASP A 176 -20.24 -6.22 8.94
C ASP A 176 -18.98 -5.36 9.08
N SER A 177 -19.11 -4.02 9.09
CA SER A 177 -17.98 -3.10 9.30
C SER A 177 -17.43 -3.15 10.72
N LEU A 178 -18.26 -3.50 11.70
CA LEU A 178 -17.84 -3.64 13.11
C LEU A 178 -17.18 -5.00 13.37
N GLU A 179 -17.48 -6.02 12.57
CA GLU A 179 -16.90 -7.34 12.69
C GLU A 179 -15.57 -7.49 11.94
N PHE A 180 -15.39 -6.74 10.85
CA PHE A 180 -14.15 -6.66 10.09
C PHE A 180 -13.07 -5.88 10.84
#